data_57b5c06fabcb52dd4c4d6a27b6cd2886
#
_entry.id   57b5c06fabcb52dd4c4d6a27b6cd2886
#
_cell.length_a   1.000
_cell.length_b   1.000
_cell.length_c   1.000
_cell.angle_alpha   90.00
_cell.angle_beta   90.00
_cell.angle_gamma   90.00
#
_symmetry.space_group_name_H-M   'P 1'
#
loop_
_entity.id
_entity.type
_entity.pdbx_description
1 polymer ?
#
loop_
_entity_poly.entity_id
_entity_poly.type
_entity_poly.pdbx_seq_one_letter_code
_entity_poly.pdbx_strand_id
1 'polypeptide(L)'
;QSQWETDAAHVGATQVSGFSTPIHAFPAVTKEASPWIRWLNRDELARLADSTIGARVPHTAVRVLSKALESGPVLLSIPQDGIGEALSCAKCHRQARCSYCTGPLERLRDGSVRCRWCGVATVQWACPACHNERMRVVRVGAAGTAQELSRLFRGVPIVLSTPSQPRGIVPDIGFAPQLVIATPGAEPRVRGRNPSECEYRAVAIL
;
A
#
# COMPACT_ATOMS: atom_id res chain seq x y z
N GLN A 1 -17.08 -7.10 -10.98
CA GLN A 1 -18.04 -6.01 -10.72
C GLN A 1 -17.44 -5.12 -9.66
N SER A 2 -17.32 -3.83 -9.92
CA SER A 2 -16.85 -2.88 -8.93
C SER A 2 -17.97 -2.65 -7.89
N GLN A 3 -17.59 -2.41 -6.64
CA GLN A 3 -18.51 -2.27 -5.51
C GLN A 3 -19.54 -1.16 -5.74
N TRP A 4 -19.18 -0.09 -6.43
CA TRP A 4 -20.09 1.00 -6.77
C TRP A 4 -21.20 0.59 -7.77
N GLU A 5 -20.94 -0.38 -8.66
CA GLU A 5 -21.97 -0.93 -9.58
C GLU A 5 -22.99 -1.76 -8.82
N THR A 6 -22.55 -2.48 -7.78
CA THR A 6 -23.43 -3.26 -6.90
C THR A 6 -24.25 -2.35 -5.99
N ASP A 7 -23.62 -1.30 -5.45
CA ASP A 7 -24.29 -0.34 -4.57
C ASP A 7 -25.30 0.54 -5.33
N ALA A 8 -25.03 0.92 -6.59
CA ALA A 8 -25.98 1.64 -7.43
C ALA A 8 -27.24 0.80 -7.76
N ALA A 9 -27.12 -0.51 -7.79
CA ALA A 9 -28.27 -1.41 -7.97
C ALA A 9 -29.10 -1.59 -6.69
N HIS A 10 -28.55 -1.32 -5.52
CA HIS A 10 -29.22 -1.51 -4.21
C HIS A 10 -29.85 -0.23 -3.63
N VAL A 11 -29.36 0.93 -3.99
CA VAL A 11 -29.86 2.22 -3.49
C VAL A 11 -30.92 2.74 -4.47
N GLY A 12 -32.05 2.09 -4.64
CA GLY A 12 -33.28 2.57 -5.32
C GLY A 12 -33.15 3.93 -6.02
N ALA A 13 -32.06 4.10 -6.80
CA ALA A 13 -31.80 5.30 -7.57
C ALA A 13 -32.97 5.42 -8.54
N THR A 14 -33.78 6.42 -8.33
CA THR A 14 -34.85 6.87 -9.19
C THR A 14 -34.39 6.70 -10.63
N GLN A 15 -35.06 5.83 -11.36
CA GLN A 15 -34.79 5.46 -12.74
C GLN A 15 -34.29 6.64 -13.56
N VAL A 16 -32.98 6.71 -13.77
CA VAL A 16 -32.49 7.34 -14.99
C VAL A 16 -32.81 6.34 -16.07
N SER A 17 -33.91 6.63 -16.73
CA SER A 17 -34.51 5.83 -17.80
C SER A 17 -33.42 5.36 -18.77
N GLY A 18 -33.21 4.08 -18.86
CA GLY A 18 -32.52 3.44 -19.97
C GLY A 18 -31.45 2.41 -19.69
N PHE A 19 -30.90 2.31 -18.49
CA PHE A 19 -29.82 1.33 -18.21
C PHE A 19 -30.17 0.42 -17.03
N SER A 20 -30.98 -0.58 -17.31
CA SER A 20 -31.35 -1.59 -16.31
C SER A 20 -30.35 -2.75 -16.16
N THR A 21 -29.33 -2.81 -17.02
CA THR A 21 -28.31 -3.86 -16.99
C THR A 21 -26.90 -3.25 -17.09
N PRO A 22 -25.95 -3.67 -16.25
CA PRO A 22 -24.56 -3.25 -16.37
C PRO A 22 -24.01 -3.61 -17.76
N ILE A 23 -23.33 -2.66 -18.40
CA ILE A 23 -22.64 -2.92 -19.65
C ILE A 23 -21.29 -3.54 -19.30
N HIS A 24 -21.07 -4.76 -19.72
CA HIS A 24 -19.80 -5.47 -19.56
C HIS A 24 -19.05 -5.54 -20.88
N ALA A 25 -17.74 -5.27 -20.83
CA ALA A 25 -16.89 -5.55 -21.97
C ALA A 25 -16.80 -7.08 -22.22
N PHE A 26 -16.61 -7.47 -23.48
CA PHE A 26 -16.35 -8.88 -23.79
C PHE A 26 -15.15 -9.41 -23.01
N PRO A 27 -15.18 -10.67 -22.51
CA PRO A 27 -14.09 -11.25 -21.72
C PRO A 27 -12.71 -11.16 -22.39
N ALA A 28 -12.64 -11.28 -23.72
CA ALA A 28 -11.40 -11.15 -24.49
C ALA A 28 -10.82 -9.72 -24.37
N VAL A 29 -11.67 -8.70 -24.52
CA VAL A 29 -11.28 -7.28 -24.41
C VAL A 29 -10.86 -6.96 -22.97
N THR A 30 -11.61 -7.46 -21.99
CA THR A 30 -11.27 -7.29 -20.58
C THR A 30 -9.91 -7.92 -20.25
N LYS A 31 -9.65 -9.11 -20.76
CA LYS A 31 -8.37 -9.81 -20.56
C LYS A 31 -7.19 -9.07 -21.20
N GLU A 32 -7.38 -8.52 -22.39
CA GLU A 32 -6.35 -7.76 -23.12
C GLU A 32 -6.06 -6.43 -22.45
N ALA A 33 -7.09 -5.72 -22.00
CA ALA A 33 -6.97 -4.43 -21.34
C ALA A 33 -6.57 -4.51 -19.86
N SER A 34 -6.68 -5.69 -19.23
CA SER A 34 -6.36 -5.85 -17.82
C SER A 34 -4.85 -5.85 -17.56
N PRO A 35 -4.38 -5.15 -16.53
CA PRO A 35 -2.99 -5.20 -16.14
C PRO A 35 -2.62 -6.61 -15.67
N TRP A 36 -1.35 -6.98 -15.87
CA TRP A 36 -0.84 -8.21 -15.28
C TRP A 36 -0.72 -8.04 -13.77
N ILE A 37 -1.47 -8.85 -13.01
CA ILE A 37 -1.51 -8.80 -11.54
C ILE A 37 -0.71 -9.96 -10.98
N ARG A 38 0.24 -9.67 -10.08
CA ARG A 38 0.97 -10.64 -9.29
C ARG A 38 0.68 -10.43 -7.82
N TRP A 39 0.08 -11.43 -7.20
CA TRP A 39 -0.08 -11.48 -5.76
C TRP A 39 1.17 -12.07 -5.12
N LEU A 40 1.80 -11.34 -4.21
CA LEU A 40 2.97 -11.81 -3.47
C LEU A 40 2.60 -11.94 -1.99
N ASN A 41 2.13 -13.10 -1.61
CA ASN A 41 1.97 -13.42 -0.21
C ASN A 41 3.32 -13.84 0.41
N ARG A 42 3.32 -14.11 1.72
CA ARG A 42 4.54 -14.44 2.46
C ARG A 42 5.20 -15.74 1.97
N ASP A 43 4.39 -16.72 1.61
CA ASP A 43 4.89 -18.02 1.16
C ASP A 43 5.49 -17.91 -0.24
N GLU A 44 4.93 -17.07 -1.08
CA GLU A 44 5.48 -16.75 -2.40
C GLU A 44 6.81 -16.00 -2.31
N LEU A 45 6.91 -15.04 -1.40
CA LEU A 45 8.18 -14.34 -1.14
C LEU A 45 9.25 -15.32 -0.61
N ALA A 46 8.86 -16.28 0.25
CA ALA A 46 9.75 -17.32 0.72
C ALA A 46 10.24 -18.21 -0.42
N ARG A 47 9.35 -18.62 -1.35
CA ARG A 47 9.73 -19.42 -2.53
C ARG A 47 10.65 -18.66 -3.47
N LEU A 48 10.53 -17.35 -3.54
CA LEU A 48 11.41 -16.49 -4.34
C LEU A 48 12.77 -16.25 -3.67
N ALA A 49 13.00 -16.82 -2.48
CA ALA A 49 14.17 -16.58 -1.65
C ALA A 49 14.42 -15.09 -1.39
N ASP A 50 13.35 -14.30 -1.26
CA ASP A 50 13.45 -12.89 -0.96
C ASP A 50 13.96 -12.72 0.48
N SER A 51 15.22 -12.32 0.62
CA SER A 51 15.88 -12.12 1.91
C SER A 51 15.26 -11.01 2.75
N THR A 52 14.37 -10.22 2.16
CA THR A 52 13.68 -9.10 2.80
C THR A 52 12.25 -9.43 3.25
N ILE A 53 11.92 -10.72 3.37
CA ILE A 53 10.65 -11.16 3.94
C ILE A 53 10.45 -10.49 5.29
N GLY A 54 9.37 -9.73 5.41
CA GLY A 54 9.06 -8.94 6.61
C GLY A 54 9.63 -7.52 6.58
N ALA A 55 10.40 -7.13 5.57
CA ALA A 55 10.59 -5.74 5.24
C ALA A 55 9.25 -5.15 4.78
N ARG A 56 9.09 -3.85 4.96
CA ARG A 56 7.87 -3.16 4.57
C ARG A 56 7.64 -3.18 3.07
N VAL A 57 8.69 -2.95 2.30
CA VAL A 57 8.69 -3.09 0.85
C VAL A 57 9.64 -4.23 0.50
N PRO A 58 9.14 -5.38 0.03
CA PRO A 58 9.97 -6.50 -0.35
C PRO A 58 10.93 -6.14 -1.48
N HIS A 59 12.12 -6.72 -1.48
CA HIS A 59 13.13 -6.49 -2.52
C HIS A 59 12.60 -6.82 -3.93
N THR A 60 11.75 -7.83 -4.05
CA THR A 60 11.08 -8.17 -5.30
C THR A 60 10.22 -7.01 -5.83
N ALA A 61 9.48 -6.32 -4.94
CA ALA A 61 8.71 -5.13 -5.33
C ALA A 61 9.64 -3.97 -5.73
N VAL A 62 10.70 -3.72 -4.96
CA VAL A 62 11.71 -2.69 -5.30
C VAL A 62 12.28 -2.93 -6.69
N ARG A 63 12.65 -4.17 -7.01
CA ARG A 63 13.21 -4.53 -8.33
C ARG A 63 12.22 -4.29 -9.48
N VAL A 64 10.95 -4.65 -9.29
CA VAL A 64 9.91 -4.42 -10.31
C VAL A 64 9.69 -2.93 -10.52
N LEU A 65 9.58 -2.16 -9.44
CA LEU A 65 9.40 -0.71 -9.51
C LEU A 65 10.62 -0.03 -10.16
N SER A 66 11.85 -0.44 -9.81
CA SER A 66 13.08 0.12 -10.40
C SER A 66 13.12 -0.09 -11.91
N LYS A 67 12.77 -1.29 -12.38
CA LYS A 67 12.73 -1.58 -13.81
C LYS A 67 11.64 -0.76 -14.53
N ALA A 68 10.48 -0.63 -13.92
CA ALA A 68 9.37 0.13 -14.50
C ALA A 68 9.65 1.63 -14.57
N LEU A 69 10.41 2.16 -13.60
CA LEU A 69 10.86 3.56 -13.56
C LEU A 69 11.70 3.97 -14.78
N GLU A 70 12.36 3.03 -15.45
CA GLU A 70 13.12 3.33 -16.69
C GLU A 70 12.22 3.84 -17.82
N SER A 71 10.92 3.52 -17.77
CA SER A 71 9.97 3.85 -18.84
C SER A 71 8.87 4.83 -18.44
N GLY A 72 8.81 5.27 -17.18
CA GLY A 72 7.82 6.24 -16.72
C GLY A 72 7.50 6.18 -15.24
N PRO A 73 6.42 6.81 -14.80
CA PRO A 73 6.06 6.89 -13.40
C PRO A 73 5.58 5.55 -12.84
N VAL A 74 5.88 5.29 -11.56
CA VAL A 74 5.38 4.13 -10.82
C VAL A 74 4.62 4.58 -9.57
N LEU A 75 3.64 3.77 -9.14
CA LEU A 75 2.81 4.04 -7.98
C LEU A 75 3.05 3.00 -6.88
N LEU A 76 3.23 3.48 -5.67
CA LEU A 76 3.18 2.69 -4.45
C LEU A 76 1.97 3.14 -3.63
N SER A 77 0.93 2.31 -3.58
CA SER A 77 -0.27 2.58 -2.79
C SER A 77 -0.10 2.05 -1.37
N ILE A 78 -0.32 2.91 -0.38
CA ILE A 78 -0.12 2.63 1.04
C ILE A 78 -1.40 2.94 1.81
N PRO A 79 -1.95 1.99 2.57
CA PRO A 79 -3.28 2.13 3.17
C PRO A 79 -3.34 3.17 4.30
N GLN A 80 -2.19 3.63 4.83
CA GLN A 80 -2.14 4.57 5.96
C GLN A 80 -1.41 5.85 5.60
N ASP A 81 -2.02 6.97 5.97
CA ASP A 81 -1.43 8.30 5.83
C ASP A 81 -0.45 8.64 6.97
N GLY A 82 0.35 9.69 6.77
CA GLY A 82 1.26 10.23 7.77
C GLY A 82 2.45 9.33 8.11
N ILE A 83 2.96 9.52 9.33
CA ILE A 83 4.00 8.70 9.95
C ILE A 83 3.37 7.99 11.13
N GLY A 84 2.99 6.74 10.93
CA GLY A 84 2.58 5.86 12.02
C GLY A 84 3.75 5.02 12.54
N GLU A 85 3.65 4.57 13.75
CA GLU A 85 4.53 3.56 14.32
C GLU A 85 3.72 2.30 14.61
N ALA A 86 4.20 1.17 14.13
CA ALA A 86 3.68 -0.14 14.47
C ALA A 86 4.77 -0.95 15.15
N LEU A 87 4.38 -1.85 16.02
CA LEU A 87 5.30 -2.79 16.64
C LEU A 87 5.31 -4.11 15.88
N SER A 88 6.48 -4.65 15.66
CA SER A 88 6.69 -5.97 15.07
C SER A 88 7.68 -6.79 15.88
N CYS A 89 7.61 -8.11 15.73
CA CYS A 89 8.62 -9.01 16.29
C CYS A 89 10.00 -8.69 15.72
N ALA A 90 11.00 -8.55 16.58
CA ALA A 90 12.37 -8.27 16.15
C ALA A 90 13.01 -9.43 15.36
N LYS A 91 12.54 -10.68 15.57
CA LYS A 91 13.09 -11.88 14.93
C LYS A 91 12.38 -12.23 13.62
N CYS A 92 11.06 -12.42 13.63
CA CYS A 92 10.32 -12.92 12.48
C CYS A 92 9.53 -11.83 11.74
N HIS A 93 9.63 -10.57 12.18
CA HIS A 93 9.03 -9.38 11.59
C HIS A 93 7.49 -9.39 11.51
N ARG A 94 6.81 -10.38 12.07
CA ARG A 94 5.35 -10.36 12.17
C ARG A 94 4.90 -9.19 13.04
N GLN A 95 3.77 -8.59 12.68
CA GLN A 95 3.16 -7.52 13.48
C GLN A 95 2.91 -8.00 14.92
N ALA A 96 3.32 -7.21 15.89
CA ALA A 96 3.01 -7.48 17.29
C ALA A 96 1.53 -7.20 17.56
N ARG A 97 0.87 -8.22 18.05
CA ARG A 97 -0.56 -8.18 18.33
C ARG A 97 -0.84 -8.43 19.79
N CYS A 98 -1.93 -7.85 20.27
CA CYS A 98 -2.43 -8.05 21.62
C CYS A 98 -2.83 -9.52 21.82
N SER A 99 -2.42 -10.11 22.94
CA SER A 99 -2.82 -11.47 23.32
C SER A 99 -4.29 -11.58 23.69
N TYR A 100 -4.92 -10.46 24.05
CA TYR A 100 -6.31 -10.44 24.51
C TYR A 100 -7.31 -10.27 23.36
N CYS A 101 -7.09 -9.28 22.45
CA CYS A 101 -8.06 -8.96 21.38
C CYS A 101 -7.48 -9.03 19.98
N THR A 102 -6.22 -9.47 19.83
CA THR A 102 -5.49 -9.53 18.57
C THR A 102 -5.27 -8.17 17.86
N GLY A 103 -5.64 -7.06 18.50
CA GLY A 103 -5.42 -5.71 18.02
C GLY A 103 -3.93 -5.34 17.90
N PRO A 104 -3.59 -4.33 17.10
CA PRO A 104 -2.21 -3.87 16.97
C PRO A 104 -1.71 -3.23 18.26
N LEU A 105 -0.45 -3.51 18.61
CA LEU A 105 0.21 -2.88 19.74
C LEU A 105 0.87 -1.56 19.32
N GLU A 106 0.85 -0.58 20.21
CA GLU A 106 1.55 0.69 20.06
C GLU A 106 2.47 0.95 21.25
N ARG A 107 3.57 1.68 21.00
CA ARG A 107 4.45 2.17 22.03
C ARG A 107 4.05 3.61 22.38
N LEU A 108 3.88 3.88 23.67
CA LEU A 108 3.63 5.22 24.16
C LEU A 108 4.94 6.00 24.32
N ARG A 109 4.83 7.31 24.55
CA ARG A 109 5.99 8.19 24.73
C ARG A 109 6.85 7.86 25.95
N ASP A 110 6.25 7.29 26.97
CA ASP A 110 6.91 6.78 28.19
C ASP A 110 7.60 5.42 27.99
N GLY A 111 7.52 4.84 26.79
CA GLY A 111 8.10 3.55 26.45
C GLY A 111 7.20 2.35 26.74
N SER A 112 6.08 2.54 27.43
CA SER A 112 5.10 1.48 27.70
C SER A 112 4.41 1.03 26.40
N VAL A 113 3.88 -0.19 26.43
CA VAL A 113 3.18 -0.79 25.28
C VAL A 113 1.73 -1.08 25.66
N ARG A 114 0.81 -0.67 24.79
CA ARG A 114 -0.62 -0.97 24.96
C ARG A 114 -1.27 -1.39 23.64
N CYS A 115 -2.42 -2.00 23.74
CA CYS A 115 -3.24 -2.32 22.58
C CYS A 115 -4.03 -1.08 22.12
N ARG A 116 -4.00 -0.79 20.82
CA ARG A 116 -4.78 0.32 20.22
C ARG A 116 -6.28 0.09 20.22
N TRP A 117 -6.74 -1.16 20.29
CA TRP A 117 -8.16 -1.49 20.26
C TRP A 117 -8.79 -1.58 21.66
N CYS A 118 -8.21 -2.40 22.53
CA CYS A 118 -8.79 -2.63 23.86
C CYS A 118 -8.13 -1.83 25.00
N GLY A 119 -7.06 -1.08 24.70
CA GLY A 119 -6.36 -0.25 25.70
C GLY A 119 -5.52 -1.04 26.72
N VAL A 120 -5.56 -2.36 26.71
CA VAL A 120 -4.83 -3.19 27.69
C VAL A 120 -3.34 -2.96 27.55
N ALA A 121 -2.68 -2.64 28.68
CA ALA A 121 -1.23 -2.52 28.75
C ALA A 121 -0.57 -3.90 28.62
N THR A 122 0.52 -3.94 27.86
CA THR A 122 1.28 -5.16 27.62
C THR A 122 2.61 -5.07 28.35
N VAL A 123 2.75 -5.75 29.47
CA VAL A 123 3.98 -5.78 30.27
C VAL A 123 4.95 -6.82 29.74
N GLN A 124 4.45 -8.00 29.39
CA GLN A 124 5.19 -9.09 28.79
C GLN A 124 4.53 -9.50 27.48
N TRP A 125 5.29 -9.58 26.44
CA TRP A 125 4.82 -10.01 25.13
C TRP A 125 5.80 -11.02 24.53
N ALA A 126 5.25 -12.11 24.02
CA ALA A 126 5.99 -13.06 23.22
C ALA A 126 5.33 -13.24 21.85
N CYS A 127 6.12 -13.35 20.83
CA CYS A 127 5.64 -13.55 19.46
C CYS A 127 4.95 -14.93 19.35
N PRO A 128 3.68 -15.01 18.96
CA PRO A 128 2.99 -16.29 18.84
C PRO A 128 3.57 -17.21 17.76
N ALA A 129 4.41 -16.68 16.87
CA ALA A 129 4.98 -17.46 15.78
C ALA A 129 6.41 -17.97 16.03
N CYS A 130 7.21 -17.27 16.83
CA CYS A 130 8.61 -17.63 17.05
C CYS A 130 9.08 -17.45 18.49
N HIS A 131 8.17 -17.14 19.40
CA HIS A 131 8.38 -16.99 20.84
C HIS A 131 9.43 -15.95 21.25
N ASN A 132 9.88 -15.11 20.30
CA ASN A 132 10.78 -14.02 20.62
C ASN A 132 10.05 -12.91 21.38
N GLU A 133 10.65 -12.39 22.43
CA GLU A 133 10.04 -11.40 23.32
C GLU A 133 10.36 -9.95 22.94
N ARG A 134 11.28 -9.75 22.01
CA ARG A 134 11.70 -8.41 21.59
C ARG A 134 10.80 -7.88 20.48
N MET A 135 10.31 -6.67 20.67
CA MET A 135 9.63 -5.89 19.65
C MET A 135 10.56 -4.86 19.02
N ARG A 136 10.33 -4.55 17.77
CA ARG A 136 10.92 -3.40 17.08
C ARG A 136 9.83 -2.44 16.60
N VAL A 137 10.15 -1.16 16.57
CA VAL A 137 9.29 -0.15 15.95
C VAL A 137 9.49 -0.20 14.44
N VAL A 138 8.38 -0.27 13.71
CA VAL A 138 8.36 -0.14 12.27
C VAL A 138 7.58 1.12 11.94
N ARG A 139 8.18 2.03 11.23
CA ARG A 139 7.47 3.21 10.72
C ARG A 139 6.53 2.77 9.62
N VAL A 140 5.26 3.05 9.79
CA VAL A 140 4.19 2.77 8.84
C VAL A 140 3.58 4.09 8.36
N GLY A 141 2.87 4.05 7.22
CA GLY A 141 2.29 5.24 6.61
C GLY A 141 3.11 5.80 5.44
N ALA A 142 2.48 6.59 4.62
CA ALA A 142 3.03 7.05 3.35
C ALA A 142 4.30 7.89 3.51
N ALA A 143 4.32 8.84 4.46
CA ALA A 143 5.48 9.69 4.69
C ALA A 143 6.70 8.91 5.24
N GLY A 144 6.46 7.94 6.15
CA GLY A 144 7.53 7.06 6.65
C GLY A 144 8.13 6.19 5.55
N THR A 145 7.30 5.73 4.62
CA THR A 145 7.75 4.97 3.46
C THR A 145 8.54 5.82 2.49
N ALA A 146 8.11 7.05 2.23
CA ALA A 146 8.83 7.98 1.36
C ALA A 146 10.25 8.22 1.87
N GLN A 147 10.43 8.40 3.18
CA GLN A 147 11.76 8.55 3.79
C GLN A 147 12.66 7.31 3.63
N GLU A 148 12.09 6.11 3.73
CA GLU A 148 12.82 4.87 3.53
C GLU A 148 13.20 4.70 2.07
N LEU A 149 12.24 4.88 1.17
CA LEU A 149 12.44 4.67 -0.26
C LEU A 149 13.35 5.72 -0.92
N SER A 150 13.44 6.93 -0.38
CA SER A 150 14.38 7.94 -0.87
C SER A 150 15.84 7.50 -0.80
N ARG A 151 16.17 6.58 0.11
CA ARG A 151 17.49 5.98 0.23
C ARG A 151 17.75 4.88 -0.79
N LEU A 152 16.69 4.16 -1.18
CA LEU A 152 16.75 3.05 -2.15
C LEU A 152 16.70 3.58 -3.59
N PHE A 153 15.85 4.55 -3.86
CA PHE A 153 15.65 5.17 -5.18
C PHE A 153 16.38 6.52 -5.29
N ARG A 154 17.72 6.47 -5.15
CA ARG A 154 18.55 7.68 -5.19
C ARG A 154 18.44 8.36 -6.58
N GLY A 155 18.17 9.66 -6.57
CA GLY A 155 18.05 10.44 -7.80
C GLY A 155 16.69 10.34 -8.50
N VAL A 156 15.77 9.52 -8.00
CA VAL A 156 14.39 9.44 -8.51
C VAL A 156 13.53 10.45 -7.76
N PRO A 157 12.80 11.34 -8.45
CA PRO A 157 11.83 12.22 -7.82
C PRO A 157 10.75 11.41 -7.10
N ILE A 158 10.44 11.79 -5.85
CA ILE A 158 9.37 11.18 -5.06
C ILE A 158 8.25 12.18 -4.90
N VAL A 159 7.06 11.78 -5.34
CA VAL A 159 5.81 12.53 -5.14
C VAL A 159 5.00 11.84 -4.05
N LEU A 160 4.71 12.56 -2.98
CA LEU A 160 3.85 12.10 -1.90
C LEU A 160 2.49 12.76 -2.03
N SER A 161 1.44 11.96 -2.23
CA SER A 161 0.06 12.41 -2.41
C SER A 161 -0.82 11.78 -1.35
N THR A 162 -1.13 12.54 -0.31
CA THR A 162 -2.00 12.11 0.78
C THR A 162 -2.73 13.31 1.38
N PRO A 163 -3.89 13.12 2.00
CA PRO A 163 -4.66 14.23 2.60
C PRO A 163 -3.90 15.01 3.68
N SER A 164 -2.98 14.36 4.41
CA SER A 164 -2.24 15.00 5.51
C SER A 164 -1.04 15.83 5.08
N GLN A 165 -0.69 15.81 3.80
CA GLN A 165 0.43 16.62 3.31
C GLN A 165 0.08 18.10 3.27
N PRO A 166 1.04 19.01 3.49
CA PRO A 166 0.80 20.46 3.41
C PRO A 166 0.24 20.93 2.06
N ARG A 167 0.59 20.22 0.98
CA ARG A 167 0.07 20.46 -0.37
C ARG A 167 -1.19 19.64 -0.67
N GLY A 168 -1.63 18.79 0.27
CA GLY A 168 -2.77 17.91 0.09
C GLY A 168 -2.55 16.85 -0.98
N ILE A 169 -3.66 16.47 -1.60
CA ILE A 169 -3.68 15.49 -2.69
C ILE A 169 -3.17 16.15 -3.97
N VAL A 170 -2.23 15.51 -4.63
CA VAL A 170 -1.72 15.92 -5.94
C VAL A 170 -2.67 15.38 -7.02
N PRO A 171 -3.34 16.23 -7.80
CA PRO A 171 -4.34 15.76 -8.75
C PRO A 171 -3.72 15.09 -9.99
N ASP A 172 -2.64 15.65 -10.49
CA ASP A 172 -2.03 15.21 -11.74
C ASP A 172 -0.50 15.23 -11.65
N ILE A 173 0.14 14.31 -12.38
CA ILE A 173 1.59 14.26 -12.57
C ILE A 173 1.92 14.08 -14.05
N GLY A 174 3.14 14.46 -14.46
CA GLY A 174 3.65 14.17 -15.80
C GLY A 174 4.10 12.72 -15.94
N PHE A 175 4.35 12.30 -17.18
CA PHE A 175 4.79 10.94 -17.51
C PHE A 175 6.28 10.67 -17.22
N ALA A 176 7.05 11.65 -16.82
CA ALA A 176 8.46 11.46 -16.50
C ALA A 176 8.67 10.41 -15.40
N PRO A 177 9.80 9.66 -15.41
CA PRO A 177 10.14 8.72 -14.35
C PRO A 177 10.10 9.35 -12.96
N GLN A 178 9.23 8.86 -12.10
CA GLN A 178 9.07 9.30 -10.72
C GLN A 178 8.36 8.24 -9.88
N LEU A 179 8.67 8.19 -8.62
CA LEU A 179 8.00 7.32 -7.65
C LEU A 179 6.87 8.10 -6.98
N VAL A 180 5.64 7.70 -7.23
CA VAL A 180 4.47 8.24 -6.52
C VAL A 180 4.16 7.35 -5.35
N ILE A 181 3.95 7.95 -4.18
CA ILE A 181 3.48 7.28 -2.97
C ILE A 181 2.17 7.93 -2.60
N ALA A 182 1.09 7.17 -2.61
CA ALA A 182 -0.25 7.69 -2.34
C ALA A 182 -1.03 6.78 -1.41
N THR A 183 -2.01 7.36 -0.73
CA THR A 183 -3.06 6.60 -0.04
C THR A 183 -4.22 6.34 -1.00
N PRO A 184 -5.03 5.28 -0.77
CA PRO A 184 -6.21 5.00 -1.61
C PRO A 184 -7.11 6.22 -1.78
N GLY A 185 -7.43 6.56 -3.03
CA GLY A 185 -8.22 7.72 -3.41
C GLY A 185 -7.43 9.04 -3.54
N ALA A 186 -6.12 9.02 -3.27
CA ALA A 186 -5.24 10.16 -3.43
C ALA A 186 -4.23 9.98 -4.56
N GLU A 187 -4.41 8.98 -5.42
CA GLU A 187 -3.51 8.68 -6.52
C GLU A 187 -3.60 9.76 -7.61
N PRO A 188 -2.49 10.44 -7.96
CA PRO A 188 -2.47 11.37 -9.07
C PRO A 188 -2.78 10.71 -10.40
N ARG A 189 -3.46 11.42 -11.30
CA ARG A 189 -3.58 10.98 -12.68
C ARG A 189 -2.30 11.27 -13.43
N VAL A 190 -1.88 10.31 -14.25
CA VAL A 190 -0.73 10.54 -15.14
C VAL A 190 -1.18 11.30 -16.38
N ARG A 191 -0.52 12.39 -16.71
CA ARG A 191 -0.78 13.20 -17.91
C ARG A 191 0.38 13.04 -18.88
N GLY A 192 0.12 12.34 -19.96
CA GLY A 192 1.04 12.15 -21.07
C GLY A 192 0.56 12.82 -22.35
N ARG A 193 1.35 12.70 -23.41
CA ARG A 193 1.04 13.25 -24.75
C ARG A 193 0.11 12.36 -25.55
N ASN A 194 0.09 11.09 -25.23
CA ASN A 194 -0.72 10.06 -25.88
C ASN A 194 -1.30 9.09 -24.83
N PRO A 195 -2.30 8.27 -25.17
CA PRO A 195 -2.92 7.35 -24.22
C PRO A 195 -1.96 6.42 -23.48
N SER A 196 -0.93 5.93 -24.15
CA SER A 196 0.07 5.04 -23.54
C SER A 196 0.96 5.72 -22.49
N GLU A 197 1.01 7.06 -22.48
CA GLU A 197 1.71 7.86 -21.49
C GLU A 197 0.79 8.34 -20.35
N CYS A 198 -0.48 7.95 -20.35
CA CYS A 198 -1.44 8.33 -19.31
C CYS A 198 -1.60 7.26 -18.22
N GLU A 199 -0.62 6.37 -18.07
CA GLU A 199 -0.68 5.25 -17.16
C GLU A 199 0.60 5.13 -16.33
N TYR A 200 0.46 4.56 -15.13
CA TYR A 200 1.61 4.10 -14.35
C TYR A 200 2.23 2.88 -14.99
N ARG A 201 3.56 2.81 -15.03
CA ARG A 201 4.30 1.66 -15.57
C ARG A 201 4.27 0.45 -14.64
N ALA A 202 4.12 0.67 -13.36
CA ALA A 202 3.85 -0.36 -12.37
C ALA A 202 3.11 0.23 -11.18
N VAL A 203 2.31 -0.60 -10.54
CA VAL A 203 1.63 -0.28 -9.28
C VAL A 203 1.96 -1.38 -8.27
N ALA A 204 2.42 -0.99 -7.10
CA ALA A 204 2.56 -1.88 -5.95
C ALA A 204 1.59 -1.44 -4.85
N ILE A 205 0.87 -2.39 -4.27
CA ILE A 205 -0.07 -2.16 -3.16
C ILE A 205 0.50 -2.88 -1.94
N LEU A 206 0.65 -2.18 -0.81
CA LEU A 206 1.22 -2.69 0.43
C LEU A 206 0.19 -2.84 1.55
#